data_6d2675d69172b3198c50e5446b5ef6b0
#
_entry.id   6d2675d69172b3198c50e5446b5ef6b0
#
_cell.length_a   1.000
_cell.length_b   1.000
_cell.length_c   1.000
_cell.angle_alpha   90.00
_cell.angle_beta   90.00
_cell.angle_gamma   90.00
#
_symmetry.space_group_name_H-M   'P 1'
#
loop_
_entity.id
_entity.type
_entity.pdbx_description
1 polymer ?
#
loop_
_entity_poly.entity_id
_entity_poly.type
_entity_poly.pdbx_seq_one_letter_code
_entity_poly.pdbx_strand_id
1 'polypeptide(L)'
;DIRKVKEELTAKILSSVEANIKILKENSIESGIDNSKIKLKKFIKEHDVKPFSDKERVVAIGISTGGPKALQTIIPMFPENIDAAVLVVQHMPPKFTKSLADRLDVLSNVKVKEAEDGDVIKKGVVFIAPGDYHMTVSDERGIKYIRLNQNPPCTGHRPSANVMFDSVAESYGKNAIGVIMTGMGGDGAEKLKKLREFGGRTIGQDKDSCVVYGMPRVA
;
A
#
# COMPACT_ATOMS: atom_id res chain seq x y z
N ASP A 1 18.29 9.47 8.35
CA ASP A 1 17.64 9.14 9.64
C ASP A 1 16.33 8.39 9.35
N ILE A 2 16.30 7.11 9.77
CA ILE A 2 15.15 6.20 9.54
C ILE A 2 13.82 6.81 10.00
N ARG A 3 13.80 7.62 11.06
CA ARG A 3 12.59 8.26 11.56
C ARG A 3 12.01 9.27 10.56
N LYS A 4 12.86 10.06 9.91
CA LYS A 4 12.43 11.08 8.94
C LYS A 4 11.82 10.46 7.68
N VAL A 5 12.42 9.36 7.22
CA VAL A 5 11.90 8.61 6.05
C VAL A 5 10.59 7.88 6.38
N LYS A 6 10.50 7.31 7.58
CA LYS A 6 9.28 6.73 8.11
C LYS A 6 8.10 7.69 8.02
N GLU A 7 8.28 8.90 8.56
CA GLU A 7 7.26 9.96 8.56
C GLU A 7 6.91 10.39 7.13
N GLU A 8 7.92 10.51 6.26
CA GLU A 8 7.70 10.95 4.86
C GLU A 8 6.95 9.90 4.03
N LEU A 9 7.32 8.62 4.11
CA LEU A 9 6.64 7.55 3.37
C LEU A 9 5.21 7.37 3.86
N THR A 10 5.01 7.34 5.17
CA THR A 10 3.66 7.24 5.74
C THR A 10 2.82 8.46 5.36
N ALA A 11 3.39 9.67 5.42
CA ALA A 11 2.72 10.89 5.02
C ALA A 11 2.33 10.85 3.52
N LYS A 12 3.19 10.33 2.64
CA LYS A 12 2.89 10.18 1.21
C LYS A 12 1.75 9.18 0.96
N ILE A 13 1.74 8.05 1.66
CA ILE A 13 0.65 7.08 1.57
C ILE A 13 -0.65 7.71 2.07
N LEU A 14 -0.65 8.28 3.26
CA LEU A 14 -1.83 8.91 3.85
C LEU A 14 -2.34 10.09 3.01
N SER A 15 -1.45 10.96 2.53
CA SER A 15 -1.87 12.07 1.66
C SER A 15 -2.47 11.58 0.35
N SER A 16 -1.97 10.48 -0.19
CA SER A 16 -2.52 9.86 -1.39
C SER A 16 -3.91 9.25 -1.15
N VAL A 17 -4.18 8.77 0.06
CA VAL A 17 -5.50 8.28 0.49
C VAL A 17 -6.44 9.45 0.79
N GLU A 18 -5.96 10.47 1.51
CA GLU A 18 -6.76 11.60 2.00
C GLU A 18 -6.96 12.72 0.96
N ALA A 19 -6.29 12.68 -0.18
CA ALA A 19 -6.37 13.72 -1.22
C ALA A 19 -7.78 13.94 -1.82
N ASN A 20 -8.80 13.39 -1.18
CA ASN A 20 -10.22 13.65 -1.43
C ASN A 20 -10.89 14.45 -0.31
N ILE A 21 -10.14 14.97 0.63
CA ILE A 21 -10.74 15.87 1.60
C ILE A 21 -11.19 17.10 0.83
N LYS A 22 -12.52 17.31 0.80
CA LYS A 22 -13.16 18.55 0.42
C LYS A 22 -12.23 19.71 0.72
N ILE A 23 -12.03 20.58 -0.27
CA ILE A 23 -11.59 21.95 -0.04
C ILE A 23 -12.24 22.37 1.27
N LEU A 24 -11.44 22.37 2.34
CA LEU A 24 -11.91 22.81 3.65
C LEU A 24 -12.44 24.21 3.43
N LYS A 25 -13.77 24.34 3.54
CA LYS A 25 -14.40 25.62 3.72
C LYS A 25 -13.57 26.37 4.73
N GLU A 26 -13.06 27.51 4.30
CA GLU A 26 -12.52 28.53 5.20
C GLU A 26 -13.51 28.70 6.35
N ASN A 27 -13.08 28.34 7.55
CA ASN A 27 -13.39 29.10 8.74
C ASN A 27 -12.65 28.53 9.94
N SER A 28 -11.64 29.30 10.31
CA SER A 28 -11.24 29.69 11.67
C SER A 28 -11.21 28.63 12.78
N ILE A 29 -10.10 28.42 13.41
CA ILE A 29 -9.70 29.03 14.69
C ILE A 29 -8.44 28.33 15.22
N GLU A 30 -7.56 29.15 15.69
CA GLU A 30 -6.26 28.95 16.30
C GLU A 30 -6.16 27.76 17.27
N SER A 31 -5.15 26.91 17.07
CA SER A 31 -4.10 26.61 18.05
C SER A 31 -3.33 25.34 17.64
N GLY A 32 -2.01 25.41 17.61
CA GLY A 32 -1.13 24.26 17.44
C GLY A 32 -0.93 23.79 15.99
N ILE A 33 -0.21 24.59 15.20
CA ILE A 33 0.15 24.20 13.83
C ILE A 33 1.21 23.10 13.91
N ASP A 34 0.78 21.86 13.69
CA ASP A 34 1.68 20.72 13.53
C ASP A 34 2.48 20.87 12.22
N ASN A 35 3.80 20.97 12.34
CA ASN A 35 4.73 21.12 11.21
C ASN A 35 4.62 19.98 10.18
N SER A 36 4.10 18.82 10.54
CA SER A 36 3.82 17.71 9.63
C SER A 36 2.72 18.05 8.64
N LYS A 37 1.65 18.73 9.09
CA LYS A 37 0.52 19.15 8.22
C LYS A 37 0.92 20.25 7.23
N ILE A 38 1.85 21.13 7.62
CA ILE A 38 2.37 22.18 6.73
C ILE A 38 3.21 21.57 5.61
N LYS A 39 4.10 20.61 5.93
CA LYS A 39 4.90 19.89 4.95
C LYS A 39 4.03 19.09 3.98
N LEU A 40 2.97 18.46 4.50
CA LEU A 40 2.01 17.72 3.69
C LEU A 40 1.25 18.61 2.70
N LYS A 41 0.72 19.77 3.16
CA LYS A 41 0.05 20.75 2.29
C LYS A 41 0.98 21.28 1.20
N LYS A 42 2.24 21.54 1.52
CA LYS A 42 3.25 21.97 0.56
C LYS A 42 3.53 20.91 -0.48
N PHE A 43 3.71 19.65 -0.06
CA PHE A 43 3.92 18.51 -0.95
C PHE A 43 2.75 18.30 -1.93
N ILE A 44 1.50 18.35 -1.45
CA ILE A 44 0.29 18.23 -2.28
C ILE A 44 0.23 19.33 -3.33
N LYS A 45 0.57 20.57 -2.97
CA LYS A 45 0.57 21.73 -3.86
C LYS A 45 1.67 21.66 -4.94
N GLU A 46 2.83 21.10 -4.60
CA GLU A 46 3.99 21.01 -5.51
C GLU A 46 3.84 19.85 -6.53
N HIS A 47 3.00 18.84 -6.27
CA HIS A 47 2.90 17.63 -7.09
C HIS A 47 1.58 17.45 -7.85
N ASP A 48 0.76 18.50 -7.94
CA ASP A 48 -0.52 18.51 -8.67
C ASP A 48 -1.38 17.25 -8.43
N VAL A 49 -1.55 16.90 -7.13
CA VAL A 49 -2.26 15.71 -6.70
C VAL A 49 -3.76 15.87 -6.96
N LYS A 50 -4.27 15.23 -8.01
CA LYS A 50 -5.71 15.23 -8.31
C LYS A 50 -6.51 14.49 -7.23
N PRO A 51 -7.68 15.02 -6.82
CA PRO A 51 -8.53 14.34 -5.85
C PRO A 51 -9.02 12.97 -6.37
N PHE A 52 -9.12 11.98 -5.47
CA PHE A 52 -9.76 10.71 -5.79
C PHE A 52 -11.27 10.90 -5.97
N SER A 53 -11.90 10.03 -6.75
CA SER A 53 -13.37 9.95 -6.80
C SER A 53 -13.90 9.35 -5.48
N ASP A 54 -15.21 9.52 -5.22
CA ASP A 54 -15.89 8.99 -4.00
C ASP A 54 -15.95 7.45 -3.93
N LYS A 55 -15.26 6.75 -4.83
CA LYS A 55 -15.18 5.29 -4.86
C LYS A 55 -14.17 4.77 -3.85
N GLU A 56 -14.34 3.51 -3.45
CA GLU A 56 -13.43 2.77 -2.58
C GLU A 56 -11.98 2.82 -3.08
N ARG A 57 -11.05 3.02 -2.16
CA ARG A 57 -9.62 3.14 -2.44
C ARG A 57 -8.85 1.93 -1.95
N VAL A 58 -7.74 1.67 -2.62
CA VAL A 58 -6.82 0.63 -2.21
C VAL A 58 -5.37 1.12 -2.24
N VAL A 59 -4.60 0.73 -1.23
CA VAL A 59 -3.15 0.82 -1.23
C VAL A 59 -2.60 -0.59 -1.42
N ALA A 60 -1.86 -0.81 -2.49
CA ALA A 60 -1.21 -2.08 -2.77
C ALA A 60 0.30 -1.94 -2.56
N ILE A 61 0.90 -2.78 -1.72
CA ILE A 61 2.31 -2.70 -1.32
C ILE A 61 3.04 -3.95 -1.76
N GLY A 62 4.09 -3.80 -2.59
CA GLY A 62 5.03 -4.86 -2.93
C GLY A 62 6.35 -4.66 -2.17
N ILE A 63 6.81 -5.67 -1.43
CA ILE A 63 7.97 -5.58 -0.55
C ILE A 63 8.65 -6.94 -0.36
N SER A 64 9.96 -6.97 -0.08
CA SER A 64 10.74 -8.20 0.07
C SER A 64 11.79 -8.09 1.17
N THR A 65 13.07 -8.15 0.84
CA THR A 65 14.20 -8.09 1.80
C THR A 65 14.16 -6.80 2.62
N GLY A 66 14.17 -6.91 3.95
CA GLY A 66 13.99 -5.78 4.88
C GLY A 66 12.51 -5.46 5.16
N GLY A 67 11.58 -6.10 4.44
CA GLY A 67 10.16 -5.85 4.48
C GLY A 67 9.51 -6.01 5.84
N PRO A 68 9.70 -7.10 6.58
CA PRO A 68 9.06 -7.27 7.88
C PRO A 68 9.35 -6.12 8.86
N LYS A 69 10.59 -5.63 8.88
CA LYS A 69 10.98 -4.48 9.70
C LYS A 69 10.35 -3.18 9.20
N ALA A 70 10.33 -2.96 7.88
CA ALA A 70 9.70 -1.79 7.28
C ALA A 70 8.19 -1.76 7.52
N LEU A 71 7.49 -2.89 7.35
CA LEU A 71 6.06 -3.02 7.63
C LEU A 71 5.73 -2.77 9.11
N GLN A 72 6.53 -3.30 10.05
CA GLN A 72 6.39 -3.00 11.49
C GLN A 72 6.62 -1.52 11.81
N THR A 73 7.23 -0.78 10.90
CA THR A 73 7.47 0.65 11.04
C THR A 73 6.31 1.47 10.51
N ILE A 74 5.73 1.10 9.36
CA ILE A 74 4.74 1.94 8.67
C ILE A 74 3.28 1.57 9.00
N ILE A 75 2.94 0.28 9.11
CA ILE A 75 1.54 -0.14 9.33
C ILE A 75 0.96 0.40 10.64
N PRO A 76 1.70 0.40 11.78
CA PRO A 76 1.20 0.99 13.02
C PRO A 76 0.97 2.51 12.97
N MET A 77 1.47 3.20 11.94
CA MET A 77 1.24 4.63 11.76
C MET A 77 -0.05 4.94 11.00
N PHE A 78 -0.70 3.94 10.42
CA PHE A 78 -1.99 4.16 9.78
C PHE A 78 -3.05 4.46 10.84
N PRO A 79 -3.87 5.51 10.64
CA PRO A 79 -4.96 5.81 11.55
C PRO A 79 -6.03 4.72 11.46
N GLU A 80 -6.72 4.44 12.55
CA GLU A 80 -7.81 3.45 12.62
C GLU A 80 -8.88 3.67 11.54
N ASN A 81 -9.15 4.93 11.21
CA ASN A 81 -10.14 5.33 10.22
C ASN A 81 -9.56 5.59 8.82
N ILE A 82 -8.45 4.94 8.46
CA ILE A 82 -7.89 5.06 7.10
C ILE A 82 -8.95 4.77 6.04
N ASP A 83 -9.15 5.69 5.11
CA ASP A 83 -10.20 5.59 4.05
C ASP A 83 -9.72 4.76 2.84
N ALA A 84 -9.04 3.66 3.11
CA ALA A 84 -8.58 2.70 2.11
C ALA A 84 -8.44 1.30 2.70
N ALA A 85 -8.55 0.29 1.85
CA ALA A 85 -8.02 -1.04 2.14
C ALA A 85 -6.51 -1.08 1.83
N VAL A 86 -5.76 -1.94 2.49
CA VAL A 86 -4.33 -2.13 2.22
C VAL A 86 -4.04 -3.58 1.88
N LEU A 87 -3.49 -3.83 0.70
CA LEU A 87 -3.07 -5.15 0.23
C LEU A 87 -1.54 -5.21 0.22
N VAL A 88 -0.96 -6.24 0.84
CA VAL A 88 0.49 -6.37 0.97
C VAL A 88 0.96 -7.69 0.40
N VAL A 89 1.87 -7.65 -0.55
CA VAL A 89 2.69 -8.79 -0.96
C VAL A 89 4.07 -8.64 -0.34
N GLN A 90 4.36 -9.45 0.67
CA GLN A 90 5.68 -9.66 1.22
C GLN A 90 6.21 -11.01 0.74
N HIS A 91 7.34 -11.02 0.02
CA HIS A 91 7.97 -12.28 -0.36
C HIS A 91 8.44 -13.04 0.88
N MET A 92 7.67 -14.06 1.24
CA MET A 92 7.87 -14.83 2.47
C MET A 92 7.31 -16.25 2.33
N PRO A 93 7.95 -17.27 2.92
CA PRO A 93 7.42 -18.64 2.90
C PRO A 93 6.07 -18.76 3.64
N PRO A 94 5.31 -19.84 3.34
CA PRO A 94 4.09 -20.17 4.09
C PRO A 94 4.32 -20.21 5.61
N LYS A 95 3.30 -19.92 6.39
CA LYS A 95 3.28 -19.83 7.87
C LYS A 95 3.95 -18.57 8.44
N PHE A 96 5.02 -18.05 7.80
CA PHE A 96 5.66 -16.81 8.25
C PHE A 96 4.81 -15.58 7.96
N THR A 97 4.03 -15.59 6.88
CA THR A 97 3.09 -14.51 6.52
C THR A 97 1.99 -14.37 7.57
N LYS A 98 1.47 -15.48 8.09
CA LYS A 98 0.51 -15.47 9.20
C LYS A 98 1.10 -14.85 10.47
N SER A 99 2.31 -15.29 10.87
CA SER A 99 3.00 -14.74 12.04
C SER A 99 3.30 -13.24 11.90
N LEU A 100 3.63 -12.79 10.67
CA LEU A 100 3.83 -11.37 10.37
C LEU A 100 2.51 -10.59 10.52
N ALA A 101 1.41 -11.11 9.97
CA ALA A 101 0.10 -10.48 10.06
C ALA A 101 -0.35 -10.34 11.52
N ASP A 102 -0.26 -11.41 12.31
CA ASP A 102 -0.63 -11.41 13.72
C ASP A 102 0.20 -10.40 14.53
N ARG A 103 1.51 -10.32 14.25
CA ARG A 103 2.38 -9.35 14.90
C ARG A 103 2.03 -7.91 14.52
N LEU A 104 1.73 -7.65 13.26
CA LEU A 104 1.32 -6.32 12.81
C LEU A 104 -0.04 -5.92 13.38
N ASP A 105 -0.98 -6.86 13.50
CA ASP A 105 -2.29 -6.62 14.12
C ASP A 105 -2.16 -6.13 15.57
N VAL A 106 -1.30 -6.78 16.36
CA VAL A 106 -1.04 -6.37 17.76
C VAL A 106 -0.38 -4.99 17.86
N LEU A 107 0.41 -4.60 16.87
CA LEU A 107 1.18 -3.34 16.89
C LEU A 107 0.41 -2.15 16.31
N SER A 108 -0.72 -2.38 15.63
CA SER A 108 -1.38 -1.37 14.79
C SER A 108 -2.76 -0.99 15.32
N ASN A 109 -3.20 0.22 14.98
CA ASN A 109 -4.58 0.65 15.24
C ASN A 109 -5.56 0.15 14.16
N VAL A 110 -5.06 -0.22 12.98
CA VAL A 110 -5.84 -0.83 11.89
C VAL A 110 -5.87 -2.34 12.07
N LYS A 111 -6.95 -2.98 11.62
CA LYS A 111 -7.01 -4.44 11.58
C LYS A 111 -6.03 -5.00 10.56
N VAL A 112 -5.21 -5.98 10.96
CA VAL A 112 -4.29 -6.69 10.05
C VAL A 112 -4.60 -8.18 10.09
N LYS A 113 -4.67 -8.83 8.93
CA LYS A 113 -4.83 -10.28 8.83
C LYS A 113 -4.06 -10.86 7.65
N GLU A 114 -3.70 -12.12 7.73
CA GLU A 114 -3.37 -12.88 6.53
C GLU A 114 -4.64 -13.05 5.70
N ALA A 115 -4.54 -12.83 4.40
CA ALA A 115 -5.66 -12.88 3.48
C ALA A 115 -6.17 -14.31 3.29
N GLU A 116 -7.48 -14.46 3.20
CA GLU A 116 -8.17 -15.70 2.87
C GLU A 116 -8.93 -15.55 1.55
N ASP A 117 -9.11 -16.65 0.83
CA ASP A 117 -9.91 -16.62 -0.40
C ASP A 117 -11.36 -16.24 -0.11
N GLY A 118 -11.90 -15.29 -0.85
CA GLY A 118 -13.25 -14.77 -0.63
C GLY A 118 -13.35 -13.66 0.41
N ASP A 119 -12.26 -13.21 1.01
CA ASP A 119 -12.29 -12.03 1.88
C ASP A 119 -12.86 -10.81 1.13
N VAL A 120 -13.83 -10.15 1.72
CA VAL A 120 -14.33 -8.86 1.22
C VAL A 120 -13.29 -7.78 1.53
N ILE A 121 -12.82 -7.08 0.50
CA ILE A 121 -11.86 -6.00 0.67
C ILE A 121 -12.59 -4.79 1.29
N LYS A 122 -12.18 -4.41 2.50
CA LYS A 122 -12.79 -3.33 3.27
C LYS A 122 -11.76 -2.29 3.67
N LYS A 123 -12.14 -1.02 3.66
CA LYS A 123 -11.32 0.06 4.22
C LYS A 123 -11.05 -0.17 5.72
N GLY A 124 -9.90 0.27 6.19
CA GLY A 124 -9.46 0.05 7.57
C GLY A 124 -8.83 -1.33 7.81
N VAL A 125 -8.74 -2.18 6.79
CA VAL A 125 -8.16 -3.51 6.92
C VAL A 125 -6.91 -3.65 6.05
N VAL A 126 -5.86 -4.25 6.62
CA VAL A 126 -4.62 -4.63 5.94
C VAL A 126 -4.64 -6.14 5.73
N PHE A 127 -4.50 -6.56 4.48
CA PHE A 127 -4.45 -7.95 4.06
C PHE A 127 -3.04 -8.31 3.63
N ILE A 128 -2.43 -9.30 4.28
CA ILE A 128 -1.11 -9.84 3.94
C ILE A 128 -1.30 -11.07 3.07
N ALA A 129 -0.75 -11.09 1.87
CA ALA A 129 -0.82 -12.25 0.99
C ALA A 129 -0.17 -13.48 1.65
N PRO A 130 -0.85 -14.65 1.71
CA PRO A 130 -0.27 -15.85 2.27
C PRO A 130 0.88 -16.37 1.42
N GLY A 131 1.91 -16.89 2.06
CA GLY A 131 3.03 -17.56 1.35
C GLY A 131 2.51 -18.72 0.50
N ASP A 132 3.11 -18.93 -0.67
CA ASP A 132 2.76 -19.96 -1.65
C ASP A 132 1.41 -19.74 -2.38
N TYR A 133 0.77 -18.57 -2.22
CA TYR A 133 -0.42 -18.19 -2.97
C TYR A 133 -0.23 -16.80 -3.58
N HIS A 134 -0.64 -16.64 -4.84
CA HIS A 134 -0.87 -15.31 -5.40
C HIS A 134 -2.16 -14.75 -4.83
N MET A 135 -2.13 -13.47 -4.46
CA MET A 135 -3.29 -12.70 -4.04
C MET A 135 -3.71 -11.76 -5.17
N THR A 136 -4.96 -11.85 -5.59
CA THR A 136 -5.56 -11.00 -6.63
C THR A 136 -6.87 -10.41 -6.14
N VAL A 137 -7.37 -9.42 -6.87
CA VAL A 137 -8.67 -8.79 -6.64
C VAL A 137 -9.66 -9.22 -7.71
N SER A 138 -10.87 -9.61 -7.33
CA SER A 138 -12.02 -9.76 -8.22
C SER A 138 -13.09 -8.71 -7.89
N ASP A 139 -13.79 -8.21 -8.92
CA ASP A 139 -14.95 -7.34 -8.78
C ASP A 139 -16.19 -8.15 -9.13
N GLU A 140 -17.08 -8.33 -8.16
CA GLU A 140 -18.32 -9.05 -8.33
C GLU A 140 -19.49 -8.12 -7.98
N ARG A 141 -20.11 -7.54 -9.00
CA ARG A 141 -21.25 -6.63 -8.88
C ARG A 141 -20.94 -5.39 -8.02
N GLY A 142 -19.71 -4.88 -8.10
CA GLY A 142 -19.26 -3.71 -7.36
C GLY A 142 -18.70 -4.01 -5.97
N ILE A 143 -18.74 -5.27 -5.52
CA ILE A 143 -18.06 -5.71 -4.29
C ILE A 143 -16.73 -6.34 -4.67
N LYS A 144 -15.67 -5.92 -3.99
CA LYS A 144 -14.32 -6.43 -4.27
C LYS A 144 -13.91 -7.50 -3.28
N TYR A 145 -13.39 -8.59 -3.83
CA TYR A 145 -12.97 -9.76 -3.06
C TYR A 145 -11.51 -10.08 -3.31
N ILE A 146 -10.86 -10.61 -2.31
CA ILE A 146 -9.57 -11.30 -2.46
C ILE A 146 -9.80 -12.67 -3.09
N ARG A 147 -8.95 -12.99 -4.09
CA ARG A 147 -8.86 -14.33 -4.64
C ARG A 147 -7.43 -14.84 -4.51
N LEU A 148 -7.30 -16.05 -4.00
CA LEU A 148 -6.04 -16.73 -3.85
C LEU A 148 -5.90 -17.83 -4.90
N ASN A 149 -4.71 -17.98 -5.48
CA ASN A 149 -4.44 -19.05 -6.43
C ASN A 149 -2.99 -19.51 -6.36
N GLN A 150 -2.74 -20.72 -6.84
CA GLN A 150 -1.42 -21.33 -6.92
C GLN A 150 -0.90 -21.43 -8.35
N ASN A 151 -1.24 -20.47 -9.20
CA ASN A 151 -0.63 -20.36 -10.54
C ASN A 151 0.90 -20.35 -10.44
N PRO A 152 1.62 -20.70 -11.50
CA PRO A 152 3.08 -20.72 -11.50
C PRO A 152 3.69 -19.42 -10.92
N PRO A 153 4.83 -19.50 -10.23
CA PRO A 153 5.51 -18.31 -9.70
C PRO A 153 5.75 -17.27 -10.80
N CYS A 154 5.43 -16.01 -10.51
CA CYS A 154 5.71 -14.89 -11.39
C CYS A 154 7.01 -14.23 -10.92
N THR A 155 7.96 -13.98 -11.85
CA THR A 155 9.31 -13.47 -11.53
C THR A 155 10.05 -14.26 -10.43
N GLY A 156 9.75 -15.59 -10.35
CA GLY A 156 10.33 -16.49 -9.34
C GLY A 156 9.67 -16.40 -7.95
N HIS A 157 8.57 -15.65 -7.79
CA HIS A 157 7.91 -15.44 -6.50
C HIS A 157 6.44 -15.87 -6.51
N ARG A 158 6.00 -16.44 -5.37
CA ARG A 158 4.60 -16.68 -5.02
C ARG A 158 4.45 -16.53 -3.49
N PRO A 159 3.79 -15.43 -3.02
CA PRO A 159 3.10 -14.39 -3.79
C PRO A 159 4.03 -13.51 -4.63
N SER A 160 3.48 -12.88 -5.69
CA SER A 160 4.15 -11.88 -6.52
C SER A 160 3.43 -10.54 -6.48
N ALA A 161 4.19 -9.46 -6.33
CA ALA A 161 3.69 -8.10 -6.39
C ALA A 161 3.17 -7.74 -7.79
N ASN A 162 3.78 -8.27 -8.87
CA ASN A 162 3.25 -8.10 -10.22
C ASN A 162 1.82 -8.63 -10.33
N VAL A 163 1.54 -9.84 -9.84
CA VAL A 163 0.21 -10.45 -9.94
C VAL A 163 -0.83 -9.64 -9.17
N MET A 164 -0.48 -9.16 -7.97
CA MET A 164 -1.36 -8.28 -7.19
C MET A 164 -1.60 -6.94 -7.90
N PHE A 165 -0.55 -6.24 -8.33
CA PHE A 165 -0.70 -4.92 -8.98
C PHE A 165 -1.49 -5.01 -10.28
N ASP A 166 -1.36 -6.11 -11.04
CA ASP A 166 -2.11 -6.34 -12.26
C ASP A 166 -3.63 -6.32 -12.01
N SER A 167 -4.09 -7.13 -11.07
CA SER A 167 -5.51 -7.22 -10.70
C SER A 167 -6.03 -5.95 -10.01
N VAL A 168 -5.19 -5.27 -9.22
CA VAL A 168 -5.51 -4.00 -8.59
C VAL A 168 -5.68 -2.89 -9.63
N ALA A 169 -4.83 -2.83 -10.66
CA ALA A 169 -4.95 -1.87 -11.74
C ALA A 169 -6.29 -2.01 -12.46
N GLU A 170 -6.69 -3.23 -12.78
CA GLU A 170 -7.96 -3.51 -13.46
C GLU A 170 -9.19 -3.21 -12.59
N SER A 171 -9.13 -3.55 -11.30
CA SER A 171 -10.29 -3.45 -10.40
C SER A 171 -10.50 -2.05 -9.81
N TYR A 172 -9.44 -1.27 -9.63
CA TYR A 172 -9.50 0.03 -8.94
C TYR A 172 -9.10 1.22 -9.83
N GLY A 173 -8.31 1.01 -10.88
CA GLY A 173 -7.87 2.07 -11.78
C GLY A 173 -7.31 3.28 -11.01
N LYS A 174 -7.87 4.46 -11.24
CA LYS A 174 -7.45 5.72 -10.59
C LYS A 174 -7.60 5.76 -9.07
N ASN A 175 -8.34 4.82 -8.48
CA ASN A 175 -8.53 4.71 -7.04
C ASN A 175 -7.47 3.85 -6.36
N ALA A 176 -6.49 3.33 -7.12
CA ALA A 176 -5.39 2.55 -6.62
C ALA A 176 -4.15 3.40 -6.32
N ILE A 177 -3.44 3.04 -5.25
CA ILE A 177 -2.10 3.53 -4.92
C ILE A 177 -1.19 2.31 -4.87
N GLY A 178 -0.27 2.21 -5.84
CA GLY A 178 0.77 1.19 -5.83
C GLY A 178 2.02 1.68 -5.10
N VAL A 179 2.52 0.91 -4.17
CA VAL A 179 3.72 1.21 -3.40
C VAL A 179 4.72 0.09 -3.58
N ILE A 180 5.95 0.43 -3.98
CA ILE A 180 7.03 -0.54 -4.04
C ILE A 180 8.11 -0.17 -3.05
N MET A 181 8.51 -1.14 -2.24
CA MET A 181 9.42 -0.92 -1.14
C MET A 181 10.66 -1.81 -1.25
N THR A 182 11.53 -1.70 -0.23
CA THR A 182 12.78 -2.45 -0.14
C THR A 182 12.65 -3.91 -0.54
N GLY A 183 13.59 -4.39 -1.36
CA GLY A 183 13.60 -5.76 -1.85
C GLY A 183 14.63 -5.99 -2.96
N MET A 184 15.05 -7.23 -3.13
CA MET A 184 15.93 -7.64 -4.20
C MET A 184 15.11 -7.98 -5.46
N GLY A 185 15.68 -7.73 -6.65
CA GLY A 185 15.04 -8.04 -7.93
C GLY A 185 14.15 -6.93 -8.46
N GLY A 186 13.14 -7.27 -9.26
CA GLY A 186 12.27 -6.32 -9.96
C GLY A 186 10.79 -6.70 -9.96
N ASP A 187 10.38 -7.64 -9.09
CA ASP A 187 8.96 -8.00 -8.99
C ASP A 187 8.12 -6.79 -8.60
N GLY A 188 7.01 -6.61 -9.27
CA GLY A 188 6.10 -5.48 -9.09
C GLY A 188 6.35 -4.30 -10.04
N ALA A 189 7.56 -4.11 -10.57
CA ALA A 189 7.89 -2.93 -11.38
C ALA A 189 7.05 -2.83 -12.66
N GLU A 190 6.91 -3.93 -13.40
CA GLU A 190 6.14 -3.96 -14.66
C GLU A 190 4.66 -3.59 -14.42
N LYS A 191 4.05 -4.18 -13.42
CA LYS A 191 2.61 -3.99 -13.16
C LYS A 191 2.32 -2.74 -12.33
N LEU A 192 3.30 -2.20 -11.63
CA LEU A 192 3.23 -0.86 -11.06
C LEU A 192 3.11 0.20 -12.17
N LYS A 193 3.86 0.02 -13.28
CA LYS A 193 3.71 0.85 -14.49
C LYS A 193 2.29 0.74 -15.06
N LYS A 194 1.76 -0.49 -15.22
CA LYS A 194 0.36 -0.71 -15.66
C LYS A 194 -0.64 -0.01 -14.75
N LEU A 195 -0.46 -0.09 -13.43
CA LEU A 195 -1.32 0.58 -12.46
C LEU A 195 -1.34 2.10 -12.69
N ARG A 196 -0.19 2.70 -12.99
CA ARG A 196 -0.09 4.12 -13.34
C ARG A 196 -0.78 4.46 -14.66
N GLU A 197 -0.65 3.60 -15.67
CA GLU A 197 -1.34 3.74 -16.97
C GLU A 197 -2.86 3.69 -16.82
N PHE A 198 -3.37 2.91 -15.85
CA PHE A 198 -4.79 2.86 -15.48
C PHE A 198 -5.25 4.06 -14.61
N GLY A 199 -4.38 5.05 -14.42
CA GLY A 199 -4.68 6.29 -13.70
C GLY A 199 -4.43 6.22 -12.20
N GLY A 200 -3.91 5.11 -11.69
CA GLY A 200 -3.50 4.97 -10.29
C GLY A 200 -2.25 5.79 -9.96
N ARG A 201 -1.96 5.92 -8.69
CA ARG A 201 -0.76 6.60 -8.19
C ARG A 201 0.30 5.59 -7.82
N THR A 202 1.56 5.97 -7.95
CA THR A 202 2.69 5.08 -7.63
C THR A 202 3.67 5.78 -6.70
N ILE A 203 4.21 5.02 -5.75
CA ILE A 203 5.19 5.47 -4.76
C ILE A 203 6.33 4.45 -4.73
N GLY A 204 7.56 4.89 -4.87
CA GLY A 204 8.76 4.09 -4.65
C GLY A 204 9.45 4.52 -3.36
N GLN A 205 9.93 3.54 -2.58
CA GLN A 205 10.78 3.83 -1.42
C GLN A 205 12.13 4.36 -1.91
N ASP A 206 12.64 5.41 -1.26
CA ASP A 206 13.94 5.99 -1.59
C ASP A 206 15.11 5.05 -1.26
N LYS A 207 16.26 5.33 -1.88
CA LYS A 207 17.46 4.49 -1.74
C LYS A 207 17.99 4.45 -0.31
N ASP A 208 17.99 5.57 0.38
CA ASP A 208 18.68 5.72 1.67
C ASP A 208 17.93 5.02 2.80
N SER A 209 16.61 4.81 2.65
CA SER A 209 15.79 4.07 3.60
C SER A 209 15.64 2.59 3.29
N CYS A 210 16.03 2.14 2.09
CA CYS A 210 15.98 0.74 1.71
C CYS A 210 17.07 -0.08 2.41
N VAL A 211 16.75 -1.29 2.85
CA VAL A 211 17.74 -2.32 3.17
C VAL A 211 18.39 -2.83 1.88
N VAL A 212 17.58 -3.06 0.85
CA VAL A 212 18.04 -3.42 -0.50
C VAL A 212 17.26 -2.59 -1.52
N TYR A 213 17.95 -1.69 -2.21
CA TYR A 213 17.37 -0.82 -3.26
C TYR A 213 17.34 -1.54 -4.61
N GLY A 214 16.64 -2.66 -4.67
CA GLY A 214 16.46 -3.45 -5.91
C GLY A 214 15.11 -3.19 -6.55
N MET A 215 14.02 -3.64 -5.91
CA MET A 215 12.65 -3.47 -6.40
C MET A 215 12.28 -2.00 -6.68
N PRO A 216 12.54 -1.03 -5.77
CA PRO A 216 12.24 0.38 -6.06
C PRO A 216 13.09 0.98 -7.17
N ARG A 217 14.32 0.50 -7.36
CA ARG A 217 15.21 0.98 -8.43
C ARG A 217 14.70 0.58 -9.82
N VAL A 218 14.12 -0.62 -9.92
CA VAL A 218 13.62 -1.15 -11.21
C VAL A 218 12.28 -0.49 -11.57
N ALA A 219 11.46 -0.15 -10.58
CA ALA A 219 10.18 0.51 -10.75
C ALA A 219 10.29 1.99 -11.09
#